data_c3f58044bee52de7848d1b228f122093
#
_entry.id   c3f58044bee52de7848d1b228f122093
#
_cell.length_a   1.000
_cell.length_b   1.000
_cell.length_c   1.000
_cell.angle_alpha   90.00
_cell.angle_beta   90.00
_cell.angle_gamma   90.00
#
_symmetry.space_group_name_H-M   'P 1'
#
loop_
_entity.id
_entity.type
_entity.pdbx_description
1 polymer ?
#
loop_
_entity_poly.entity_id
_entity_poly.type
_entity_poly.pdbx_seq_one_letter_code
_entity_poly.pdbx_strand_id
1 'polypeptide(L)'
;MEIERLCDIMAKQMPESQHLSRPFDIYQHTLLSKGQYFCYIIAMTAYEKIYEQAADNYGYITTREASELGVPKSEMSALAKRNRLVHKGYGVYRLATHYQPTEFDGYAEAVLLGGDGAIVWGESVLAMHDLALVNPPVIEVATDRRVRRTLPPWIKLVRRKGGEVAYYQGIPCQPLADAIRTCKGAVMAERLADGVRKAERNGELRLGEAEQLLKEIGT
;
A
#
# COMPACT_ATOMS: atom_id res chain seq x y z
N MET A 1 -18.92 28.04 -14.23
CA MET A 1 -19.62 28.51 -15.47
C MET A 1 -18.72 28.47 -16.71
N GLU A 2 -17.51 29.03 -16.69
CA GLU A 2 -16.63 29.08 -17.88
C GLU A 2 -15.95 27.75 -18.17
N ILE A 3 -15.60 27.00 -17.14
CA ILE A 3 -14.97 25.66 -17.22
C ILE A 3 -15.96 24.61 -17.73
N GLU A 4 -17.22 24.65 -17.30
CA GLU A 4 -18.28 23.76 -17.78
C GLU A 4 -18.57 23.96 -19.28
N ARG A 5 -18.57 25.20 -19.74
CA ARG A 5 -18.70 25.51 -21.18
C ARG A 5 -17.52 24.98 -22.01
N LEU A 6 -16.31 25.04 -21.48
CA LEU A 6 -15.12 24.49 -22.16
C LEU A 6 -15.16 22.96 -22.21
N CYS A 7 -15.60 22.30 -21.13
CA CYS A 7 -15.78 20.86 -21.11
C CYS A 7 -16.86 20.39 -22.10
N ASP A 8 -17.98 21.09 -22.20
CA ASP A 8 -19.05 20.78 -23.14
C ASP A 8 -18.64 20.98 -24.62
N ILE A 9 -17.81 22.00 -24.88
CA ILE A 9 -17.27 22.24 -26.24
C ILE A 9 -16.28 21.16 -26.62
N MET A 10 -15.43 20.71 -25.70
CA MET A 10 -14.44 19.66 -25.94
C MET A 10 -15.10 18.28 -26.08
N ALA A 11 -16.12 17.98 -25.29
CA ALA A 11 -16.87 16.73 -25.37
C ALA A 11 -17.61 16.57 -26.74
N LYS A 12 -18.07 17.67 -27.30
CA LYS A 12 -18.72 17.68 -28.63
C LYS A 12 -17.74 17.56 -29.79
N GLN A 13 -16.46 17.74 -29.59
CA GLN A 13 -15.42 17.64 -30.62
C GLN A 13 -14.71 16.28 -30.68
N MET A 14 -15.06 15.33 -29.78
CA MET A 14 -14.52 13.98 -29.82
C MET A 14 -15.19 13.15 -30.90
N PRO A 15 -14.44 12.49 -31.79
CA PRO A 15 -15.02 11.64 -32.85
C PRO A 15 -15.73 10.42 -32.23
N GLU A 16 -16.91 10.07 -32.77
CA GLU A 16 -17.75 8.95 -32.29
C GLU A 16 -17.04 7.57 -32.24
N SER A 17 -15.91 7.43 -32.92
CA SER A 17 -15.11 6.21 -32.93
C SER A 17 -14.32 5.95 -31.63
N GLN A 18 -14.34 6.87 -30.66
CA GLN A 18 -13.65 6.74 -29.36
C GLN A 18 -14.58 6.48 -28.19
N HIS A 19 -15.79 5.99 -28.41
CA HIS A 19 -16.58 5.37 -27.36
C HIS A 19 -15.95 4.02 -26.97
N LEU A 20 -14.82 4.11 -26.27
CA LEU A 20 -14.15 2.95 -25.69
C LEU A 20 -14.98 2.42 -24.50
N SER A 21 -15.35 1.17 -24.58
CA SER A 21 -16.19 0.47 -23.60
C SER A 21 -15.51 0.21 -22.25
N ARG A 22 -14.27 0.69 -22.06
CA ARG A 22 -13.51 0.58 -20.80
C ARG A 22 -12.60 1.79 -20.58
N PRO A 23 -12.66 2.44 -19.41
CA PRO A 23 -11.75 3.56 -19.05
C PRO A 23 -10.27 3.18 -19.04
N PHE A 24 -9.96 1.89 -18.97
CA PHE A 24 -8.60 1.37 -18.76
C PHE A 24 -7.70 1.40 -20.01
N ASP A 25 -8.28 1.42 -21.21
CA ASP A 25 -7.52 1.36 -22.46
C ASP A 25 -6.88 2.70 -22.87
N ILE A 26 -7.22 3.80 -22.18
CA ILE A 26 -6.75 5.15 -22.51
C ILE A 26 -5.33 5.41 -21.95
N TYR A 27 -4.92 4.69 -20.90
CA TYR A 27 -3.64 4.97 -20.21
C TYR A 27 -2.38 4.57 -20.97
N GLN A 28 -2.46 3.73 -21.98
CA GLN A 28 -1.24 3.19 -22.60
C GLN A 28 -0.72 3.98 -23.80
N HIS A 29 -1.45 4.91 -24.39
CA HIS A 29 -1.02 5.47 -25.68
C HIS A 29 -1.25 6.96 -25.94
N THR A 30 -1.67 7.80 -24.98
CA THR A 30 -1.85 9.21 -25.27
C THR A 30 -1.27 10.10 -24.18
N LEU A 31 -0.21 10.82 -24.51
CA LEU A 31 0.30 11.96 -23.74
C LEU A 31 -0.77 13.08 -23.75
N LEU A 32 -1.72 12.99 -22.83
CA LEU A 32 -2.70 14.06 -22.63
C LEU A 32 -1.99 15.32 -22.14
N SER A 33 -2.31 16.48 -22.70
CA SER A 33 -1.85 17.76 -22.18
C SER A 33 -2.35 17.95 -20.73
N LYS A 34 -1.63 18.74 -19.91
CA LYS A 34 -2.03 19.01 -18.52
C LYS A 34 -3.49 19.50 -18.39
N GLY A 35 -3.99 20.23 -19.37
CA GLY A 35 -5.37 20.70 -19.38
C GLY A 35 -6.40 19.61 -19.66
N GLN A 36 -6.10 18.65 -20.53
CA GLN A 36 -6.98 17.51 -20.82
C GLN A 36 -7.04 16.54 -19.64
N TYR A 37 -5.92 16.34 -18.95
CA TYR A 37 -5.86 15.52 -17.72
C TYR A 37 -6.70 16.14 -16.60
N PHE A 38 -6.63 17.45 -16.43
CA PHE A 38 -7.43 18.16 -15.42
C PHE A 38 -8.94 18.09 -15.73
N CYS A 39 -9.35 18.23 -16.99
CA CYS A 39 -10.74 18.09 -17.40
C CYS A 39 -11.27 16.65 -17.21
N TYR A 40 -10.45 15.63 -17.49
CA TYR A 40 -10.77 14.22 -17.26
C TYR A 40 -11.02 13.93 -15.77
N ILE A 41 -10.17 14.41 -14.86
CA ILE A 41 -10.34 14.21 -13.42
C ILE A 41 -11.65 14.86 -12.91
N ILE A 42 -12.03 16.01 -13.44
CA ILE A 42 -13.30 16.67 -13.06
C ILE A 42 -14.52 15.87 -13.49
N ALA A 43 -14.45 15.17 -14.62
CA ALA A 43 -15.54 14.36 -15.16
C ALA A 43 -15.66 12.98 -14.50
N MET A 44 -14.65 12.52 -13.76
CA MET A 44 -14.65 11.21 -13.11
C MET A 44 -15.69 11.11 -12.01
N THR A 45 -16.39 9.98 -11.98
CA THR A 45 -17.28 9.63 -10.86
C THR A 45 -16.48 9.39 -9.58
N ALA A 46 -17.14 9.51 -8.42
CA ALA A 46 -16.52 9.22 -7.13
C ALA A 46 -15.90 7.80 -7.07
N TYR A 47 -16.55 6.82 -7.71
CA TYR A 47 -16.03 5.46 -7.76
C TYR A 47 -14.78 5.32 -8.63
N GLU A 48 -14.73 5.97 -9.78
CA GLU A 48 -13.56 5.95 -10.66
C GLU A 48 -12.33 6.56 -9.99
N LYS A 49 -12.49 7.70 -9.31
CA LYS A 49 -11.42 8.32 -8.51
C LYS A 49 -10.87 7.38 -7.43
N ILE A 50 -11.79 6.70 -6.72
CA ILE A 50 -11.43 5.71 -5.70
C ILE A 50 -10.72 4.52 -6.33
N TYR A 51 -11.22 4.04 -7.45
CA TYR A 51 -10.67 2.87 -8.15
C TYR A 51 -9.23 3.12 -8.59
N GLU A 52 -8.94 4.24 -9.23
CA GLU A 52 -7.58 4.59 -9.66
C GLU A 52 -6.62 4.64 -8.46
N GLN A 53 -6.97 5.37 -7.41
CA GLN A 53 -6.14 5.47 -6.23
C GLN A 53 -5.94 4.12 -5.52
N ALA A 54 -6.99 3.32 -5.41
CA ALA A 54 -6.95 2.04 -4.74
C ALA A 54 -6.19 0.97 -5.56
N ALA A 55 -6.25 1.02 -6.88
CA ALA A 55 -5.55 0.08 -7.76
C ALA A 55 -4.03 0.12 -7.53
N ASP A 56 -3.48 1.30 -7.30
CA ASP A 56 -2.06 1.51 -7.01
C ASP A 56 -1.69 1.17 -5.55
N ASN A 57 -2.69 0.89 -4.70
CA ASN A 57 -2.53 0.63 -3.28
C ASN A 57 -3.19 -0.70 -2.85
N TYR A 58 -2.86 -1.79 -3.53
CA TYR A 58 -3.35 -3.15 -3.22
C TYR A 58 -4.88 -3.26 -3.15
N GLY A 59 -5.59 -2.43 -3.87
CA GLY A 59 -7.04 -2.33 -3.84
C GLY A 59 -7.60 -1.62 -2.61
N TYR A 60 -6.77 -1.03 -1.76
CA TYR A 60 -7.20 -0.34 -0.54
C TYR A 60 -7.23 1.16 -0.71
N ILE A 61 -8.18 1.78 -0.01
CA ILE A 61 -8.29 3.23 0.13
C ILE A 61 -8.79 3.59 1.52
N THR A 62 -8.24 4.66 2.08
CA THR A 62 -8.70 5.21 3.35
C THR A 62 -9.72 6.33 3.14
N THR A 63 -10.54 6.59 4.17
CA THR A 63 -11.45 7.75 4.14
C THR A 63 -10.72 9.08 4.04
N ARG A 64 -9.46 9.15 4.46
CA ARG A 64 -8.63 10.36 4.32
C ARG A 64 -8.25 10.58 2.86
N GLU A 65 -7.67 9.58 2.20
CA GLU A 65 -7.32 9.63 0.78
C GLU A 65 -8.54 9.93 -0.09
N ALA A 66 -9.68 9.28 0.20
CA ALA A 66 -10.94 9.56 -0.50
C ALA A 66 -11.37 11.04 -0.32
N SER A 67 -11.21 11.61 0.88
CA SER A 67 -11.50 13.02 1.14
C SER A 67 -10.57 13.95 0.36
N GLU A 68 -9.30 13.61 0.23
CA GLU A 68 -8.31 14.35 -0.58
C GLU A 68 -8.67 14.33 -2.07
N LEU A 69 -9.32 13.26 -2.55
CA LEU A 69 -9.90 13.16 -3.90
C LEU A 69 -11.26 13.87 -4.06
N GLY A 70 -11.74 14.51 -2.98
CA GLY A 70 -13.04 15.17 -2.95
C GLY A 70 -14.24 14.22 -2.80
N VAL A 71 -14.01 12.97 -2.37
CA VAL A 71 -15.07 11.98 -2.12
C VAL A 71 -15.41 11.96 -0.62
N PRO A 72 -16.62 12.39 -0.21
CA PRO A 72 -17.00 12.45 1.17
C PRO A 72 -17.22 11.05 1.79
N LYS A 73 -17.08 10.96 3.11
CA LYS A 73 -17.26 9.71 3.87
C LYS A 73 -18.66 9.08 3.66
N SER A 74 -19.68 9.90 3.44
CA SER A 74 -21.04 9.44 3.12
C SER A 74 -21.08 8.64 1.83
N GLU A 75 -20.36 9.08 0.80
CA GLU A 75 -20.27 8.38 -0.48
C GLU A 75 -19.49 7.07 -0.35
N MET A 76 -18.39 7.04 0.43
CA MET A 76 -17.68 5.80 0.76
C MET A 76 -18.61 4.76 1.39
N SER A 77 -19.44 5.20 2.33
CA SER A 77 -20.45 4.34 2.98
C SER A 77 -21.54 3.88 2.00
N ALA A 78 -21.95 4.75 1.06
CA ALA A 78 -22.92 4.42 0.03
C ALA A 78 -22.35 3.39 -0.98
N LEU A 79 -21.10 3.55 -1.38
CA LEU A 79 -20.39 2.59 -2.24
C LEU A 79 -20.22 1.22 -1.56
N ALA A 80 -19.95 1.21 -0.25
CA ALA A 80 -19.90 -0.03 0.52
C ALA A 80 -21.27 -0.72 0.59
N LYS A 81 -22.36 0.03 0.81
CA LYS A 81 -23.75 -0.53 0.78
C LYS A 81 -24.13 -1.08 -0.59
N ARG A 82 -23.58 -0.54 -1.67
CA ARG A 82 -23.79 -1.03 -3.05
C ARG A 82 -22.82 -2.16 -3.42
N ASN A 83 -22.08 -2.72 -2.47
CA ASN A 83 -21.06 -3.77 -2.69
C ASN A 83 -19.96 -3.39 -3.69
N ARG A 84 -19.66 -2.10 -3.86
CA ARG A 84 -18.54 -1.63 -4.66
C ARG A 84 -17.24 -1.58 -3.85
N LEU A 85 -17.36 -1.36 -2.55
CA LEU A 85 -16.27 -1.38 -1.58
C LEU A 85 -16.59 -2.35 -0.44
N VAL A 86 -15.56 -2.97 0.12
CA VAL A 86 -15.64 -3.76 1.35
C VAL A 86 -15.02 -2.94 2.47
N HIS A 87 -15.79 -2.67 3.53
CA HIS A 87 -15.26 -1.99 4.71
C HIS A 87 -14.43 -2.96 5.55
N LYS A 88 -13.14 -2.68 5.72
CA LYS A 88 -12.18 -3.52 6.45
C LYS A 88 -11.99 -3.08 7.90
N GLY A 89 -12.34 -1.85 8.22
CA GLY A 89 -12.32 -1.27 9.56
C GLY A 89 -11.70 0.13 9.60
N TYR A 90 -12.12 0.92 10.57
CA TYR A 90 -11.52 2.23 10.91
C TYR A 90 -11.23 3.16 9.72
N GLY A 91 -12.16 3.24 8.79
CA GLY A 91 -12.03 4.09 7.62
C GLY A 91 -11.15 3.51 6.52
N VAL A 92 -10.81 2.24 6.59
CA VAL A 92 -10.13 1.48 5.54
C VAL A 92 -11.16 0.71 4.73
N TYR A 93 -11.10 0.85 3.43
CA TYR A 93 -11.96 0.16 2.47
C TYR A 93 -11.11 -0.54 1.43
N ARG A 94 -11.66 -1.59 0.84
CA ARG A 94 -11.06 -2.34 -0.27
C ARG A 94 -12.03 -2.40 -1.43
N LEU A 95 -11.53 -2.38 -2.65
CA LEU A 95 -12.32 -2.67 -3.86
C LEU A 95 -12.93 -4.06 -3.76
N ALA A 96 -14.24 -4.16 -4.01
CA ALA A 96 -14.97 -5.44 -3.95
C ALA A 96 -14.73 -6.32 -5.18
N THR A 97 -14.45 -5.69 -6.33
CA THR A 97 -14.27 -6.34 -7.63
C THR A 97 -13.10 -5.72 -8.36
N HIS A 98 -12.64 -6.39 -9.42
CA HIS A 98 -11.57 -5.90 -10.32
C HIS A 98 -10.17 -5.78 -9.68
N TYR A 99 -9.96 -6.44 -8.54
CA TYR A 99 -8.66 -6.48 -7.90
C TYR A 99 -8.19 -7.93 -7.74
N GLN A 100 -6.99 -8.23 -8.22
CA GLN A 100 -6.33 -9.53 -8.07
C GLN A 100 -5.53 -9.52 -6.76
N PRO A 101 -5.87 -10.39 -5.78
CA PRO A 101 -5.12 -10.48 -4.54
C PRO A 101 -3.66 -10.88 -4.78
N THR A 102 -2.76 -10.28 -4.01
CA THR A 102 -1.34 -10.63 -3.99
C THR A 102 -0.94 -11.12 -2.60
N GLU A 103 0.24 -11.70 -2.47
CA GLU A 103 0.82 -12.10 -1.18
C GLU A 103 1.06 -10.91 -0.24
N PHE A 104 1.13 -9.69 -0.79
CA PHE A 104 1.40 -8.46 -0.04
C PHE A 104 0.14 -7.80 0.54
N ASP A 105 -1.05 -8.21 0.12
CA ASP A 105 -2.32 -7.60 0.54
C ASP A 105 -2.47 -7.54 2.06
N GLY A 106 -2.09 -8.62 2.77
CA GLY A 106 -2.18 -8.69 4.22
C GLY A 106 -1.31 -7.65 4.91
N TYR A 107 -0.11 -7.40 4.39
CA TYR A 107 0.80 -6.38 4.93
C TYR A 107 0.29 -4.97 4.68
N ALA A 108 -0.21 -4.70 3.47
CA ALA A 108 -0.83 -3.41 3.13
C ALA A 108 -2.06 -3.13 4.03
N GLU A 109 -2.95 -4.11 4.21
CA GLU A 109 -4.11 -4.00 5.11
C GLU A 109 -3.67 -3.75 6.56
N ALA A 110 -2.66 -4.49 7.06
CA ALA A 110 -2.16 -4.35 8.42
C ALA A 110 -1.61 -2.95 8.70
N VAL A 111 -0.83 -2.40 7.78
CA VAL A 111 -0.29 -1.03 7.90
C VAL A 111 -1.41 0.01 7.91
N LEU A 112 -2.37 -0.07 7.00
CA LEU A 112 -3.50 0.85 6.93
C LEU A 112 -4.37 0.78 8.20
N LEU A 113 -4.62 -0.42 8.72
CA LEU A 113 -5.30 -0.63 9.98
C LEU A 113 -4.46 -0.20 11.18
N GLY A 114 -3.14 -0.25 11.11
CA GLY A 114 -2.22 0.34 12.08
C GLY A 114 -2.35 1.85 12.20
N GLY A 115 -2.69 2.52 11.10
CA GLY A 115 -2.91 3.97 11.01
C GLY A 115 -1.71 4.74 10.51
N ASP A 116 -1.82 6.06 10.49
CA ASP A 116 -0.79 6.95 9.95
C ASP A 116 0.58 6.70 10.59
N GLY A 117 1.59 6.52 9.75
CA GLY A 117 2.97 6.26 10.16
C GLY A 117 3.21 4.84 10.67
N ALA A 118 2.25 3.94 10.53
CA ALA A 118 2.44 2.52 10.80
C ALA A 118 3.31 1.87 9.72
N ILE A 119 4.15 0.93 10.12
CA ILE A 119 5.07 0.21 9.23
C ILE A 119 5.12 -1.27 9.59
N VAL A 120 5.39 -2.14 8.64
CA VAL A 120 5.68 -3.56 8.91
C VAL A 120 6.96 -3.69 9.74
N TRP A 121 7.01 -4.61 10.72
CA TRP A 121 8.06 -4.69 11.71
C TRP A 121 8.59 -6.11 11.93
N GLY A 122 9.87 -6.21 12.32
CA GLY A 122 10.50 -7.44 12.82
C GLY A 122 10.40 -8.63 11.88
N GLU A 123 9.95 -9.77 12.40
CA GLU A 123 9.84 -11.01 11.62
C GLU A 123 8.92 -10.87 10.41
N SER A 124 7.91 -10.00 10.49
CA SER A 124 7.00 -9.78 9.36
C SER A 124 7.70 -9.09 8.18
N VAL A 125 8.76 -8.31 8.41
CA VAL A 125 9.59 -7.77 7.33
C VAL A 125 10.37 -8.91 6.66
N LEU A 126 10.98 -9.81 7.44
CA LEU A 126 11.70 -10.96 6.91
C LEU A 126 10.79 -11.86 6.09
N ALA A 127 9.57 -12.12 6.59
CA ALA A 127 8.57 -12.92 5.87
C ALA A 127 8.13 -12.23 4.57
N MET A 128 7.91 -10.91 4.59
CA MET A 128 7.53 -10.12 3.41
C MET A 128 8.61 -10.14 2.32
N HIS A 129 9.90 -10.23 2.70
CA HIS A 129 11.05 -10.38 1.80
C HIS A 129 11.36 -11.84 1.45
N ASP A 130 10.58 -12.82 1.94
CA ASP A 130 10.87 -14.24 1.81
C ASP A 130 12.27 -14.63 2.30
N LEU A 131 12.66 -14.12 3.47
CA LEU A 131 13.96 -14.33 4.08
C LEU A 131 13.88 -15.18 5.35
N ALA A 132 15.01 -15.80 5.72
CA ALA A 132 15.20 -16.52 7.00
C ALA A 132 14.20 -17.66 7.27
N LEU A 133 13.42 -18.11 6.28
CA LEU A 133 12.39 -19.16 6.41
C LEU A 133 11.46 -18.92 7.61
N VAL A 134 11.08 -17.68 7.86
CA VAL A 134 10.14 -17.30 8.91
C VAL A 134 8.71 -17.30 8.38
N ASN A 135 7.77 -17.69 9.22
CA ASN A 135 6.33 -17.64 8.93
C ASN A 135 5.60 -17.21 10.22
N PRO A 136 5.64 -15.91 10.56
CA PRO A 136 5.02 -15.44 11.78
C PRO A 136 3.49 -15.63 11.73
N PRO A 137 2.85 -16.08 12.83
CA PRO A 137 1.40 -16.31 12.87
C PRO A 137 0.59 -15.02 12.83
N VAL A 138 1.23 -13.88 13.05
CA VAL A 138 0.63 -12.54 13.02
C VAL A 138 1.53 -11.58 12.28
N ILE A 139 0.94 -10.56 11.66
CA ILE A 139 1.72 -9.46 11.07
C ILE A 139 2.02 -8.44 12.16
N GLU A 140 3.30 -8.20 12.42
CA GLU A 140 3.75 -7.17 13.34
C GLU A 140 3.77 -5.82 12.62
N VAL A 141 3.10 -4.84 13.21
CA VAL A 141 3.04 -3.46 12.72
C VAL A 141 3.50 -2.53 13.82
N ALA A 142 4.48 -1.70 13.54
CA ALA A 142 5.00 -0.72 14.48
C ALA A 142 4.50 0.69 14.18
N THR A 143 4.16 1.45 15.23
CA THR A 143 3.76 2.85 15.12
C THR A 143 4.29 3.63 16.34
N ASP A 144 4.55 4.93 16.17
CA ASP A 144 4.88 5.87 17.24
C ASP A 144 3.63 6.46 17.90
N ARG A 145 2.47 6.32 17.26
CA ARG A 145 1.19 6.85 17.74
C ARG A 145 0.46 5.87 18.65
N ARG A 146 -0.33 6.39 19.56
CA ARG A 146 -1.20 5.57 20.40
C ARG A 146 -2.44 5.13 19.62
N VAL A 147 -2.53 3.85 19.30
CA VAL A 147 -3.74 3.24 18.71
C VAL A 147 -4.67 2.80 19.84
N ARG A 148 -5.91 3.35 19.87
CA ARG A 148 -6.93 3.04 20.89
C ARG A 148 -7.99 2.06 20.39
N ARG A 149 -7.95 1.73 19.11
CA ARG A 149 -8.90 0.81 18.46
C ARG A 149 -8.44 -0.64 18.62
N THR A 150 -9.39 -1.55 18.67
CA THR A 150 -9.11 -2.99 18.62
C THR A 150 -8.75 -3.37 17.18
N LEU A 151 -7.58 -3.97 17.01
CA LEU A 151 -7.13 -4.49 15.71
C LEU A 151 -7.58 -5.95 15.55
N PRO A 152 -7.66 -6.46 14.31
CA PRO A 152 -7.87 -7.87 14.07
C PRO A 152 -6.80 -8.74 14.75
N PRO A 153 -7.12 -9.97 15.18
CA PRO A 153 -6.20 -10.83 15.96
C PRO A 153 -4.95 -11.26 15.19
N TRP A 154 -4.97 -11.14 13.87
CA TRP A 154 -3.82 -11.44 13.01
C TRP A 154 -2.83 -10.26 12.86
N ILE A 155 -3.10 -9.11 13.52
CA ILE A 155 -2.21 -7.94 13.58
C ILE A 155 -1.71 -7.77 15.01
N LYS A 156 -0.39 -7.74 15.20
CA LYS A 156 0.25 -7.40 16.46
C LYS A 156 0.84 -6.01 16.38
N LEU A 157 0.38 -5.11 17.26
CA LEU A 157 0.89 -3.76 17.32
C LEU A 157 2.11 -3.66 18.22
N VAL A 158 3.18 -3.10 17.68
CA VAL A 158 4.43 -2.79 18.39
C VAL A 158 4.59 -1.28 18.50
N ARG A 159 5.04 -0.79 19.64
CA ARG A 159 5.34 0.64 19.79
C ARG A 159 6.79 0.91 19.41
N ARG A 160 7.00 1.79 18.43
CA ARG A 160 8.34 2.28 18.08
C ARG A 160 8.56 3.72 18.56
N LYS A 161 9.81 4.12 18.64
CA LYS A 161 10.21 5.52 18.93
C LYS A 161 11.03 6.03 17.75
N GLY A 162 10.35 6.57 16.75
CA GLY A 162 11.02 7.09 15.55
C GLY A 162 11.72 5.98 14.73
N GLY A 163 12.72 6.36 13.97
CA GLY A 163 13.52 5.47 13.11
C GLY A 163 13.22 5.69 11.62
N GLU A 164 14.14 5.23 10.79
CA GLU A 164 14.02 5.26 9.34
C GLU A 164 12.86 4.38 8.87
N VAL A 165 12.26 4.75 7.74
CA VAL A 165 11.20 3.98 7.08
C VAL A 165 11.71 3.61 5.70
N ALA A 166 11.71 2.31 5.42
CA ALA A 166 11.95 1.78 4.09
C ALA A 166 10.61 1.41 3.42
N TYR A 167 10.68 1.12 2.14
CA TYR A 167 9.53 0.65 1.37
C TYR A 167 9.91 -0.61 0.61
N TYR A 168 9.09 -1.63 0.74
CA TYR A 168 9.19 -2.83 -0.06
C TYR A 168 7.87 -3.06 -0.79
N GLN A 169 7.92 -3.18 -2.11
CA GLN A 169 6.71 -3.26 -2.95
C GLN A 169 5.69 -2.14 -2.66
N GLY A 170 6.15 -0.92 -2.34
CA GLY A 170 5.29 0.20 -1.97
C GLY A 170 4.74 0.18 -0.53
N ILE A 171 4.99 -0.88 0.25
CA ILE A 171 4.53 -1.02 1.63
C ILE A 171 5.59 -0.45 2.57
N PRO A 172 5.25 0.48 3.47
CA PRO A 172 6.20 1.01 4.43
C PRO A 172 6.59 -0.06 5.46
N CYS A 173 7.88 -0.23 5.65
CA CYS A 173 8.44 -1.24 6.54
C CYS A 173 9.69 -0.73 7.27
N GLN A 174 10.13 -1.47 8.27
CA GLN A 174 11.42 -1.29 8.92
C GLN A 174 12.52 -1.56 7.88
N PRO A 175 13.63 -0.77 7.86
CA PRO A 175 14.79 -1.10 7.04
C PRO A 175 15.24 -2.54 7.26
N LEU A 176 15.56 -3.26 6.19
CA LEU A 176 15.83 -4.70 6.24
C LEU A 176 16.94 -5.07 7.23
N ALA A 177 18.02 -4.32 7.24
CA ALA A 177 19.14 -4.52 8.18
C ALA A 177 18.69 -4.41 9.64
N ASP A 178 17.83 -3.43 9.94
CA ASP A 178 17.30 -3.22 11.28
C ASP A 178 16.28 -4.29 11.66
N ALA A 179 15.51 -4.79 10.70
CA ALA A 179 14.60 -5.92 10.91
C ALA A 179 15.37 -7.19 11.29
N ILE A 180 16.47 -7.48 10.58
CA ILE A 180 17.37 -8.59 10.90
C ILE A 180 17.93 -8.45 12.33
N ARG A 181 18.40 -7.25 12.72
CA ARG A 181 18.86 -6.98 14.09
C ARG A 181 17.77 -7.17 15.13
N THR A 182 16.56 -6.72 14.82
CA THR A 182 15.38 -6.86 15.70
C THR A 182 15.03 -8.33 15.94
N CYS A 183 15.22 -9.19 14.95
CA CYS A 183 14.92 -10.62 15.02
C CYS A 183 16.03 -11.44 15.70
N LYS A 184 17.16 -10.83 16.06
CA LYS A 184 18.25 -11.52 16.75
C LYS A 184 17.76 -12.04 18.10
N GLY A 185 17.96 -13.35 18.32
CA GLY A 185 17.50 -14.04 19.53
C GLY A 185 16.05 -14.55 19.47
N ALA A 186 15.23 -14.03 18.55
CA ALA A 186 13.89 -14.57 18.28
C ALA A 186 13.92 -15.61 17.15
N VAL A 187 14.73 -15.37 16.14
CA VAL A 187 14.97 -16.29 15.02
C VAL A 187 16.34 -16.94 15.20
N MET A 188 16.47 -18.20 14.79
CA MET A 188 17.74 -18.96 14.86
C MET A 188 18.85 -18.26 14.07
N ALA A 189 20.05 -18.17 14.63
CA ALA A 189 21.18 -17.46 14.04
C ALA A 189 21.52 -17.95 12.62
N GLU A 190 21.49 -19.27 12.39
CA GLU A 190 21.75 -19.87 11.08
C GLU A 190 20.73 -19.40 10.04
N ARG A 191 19.42 -19.34 10.39
CA ARG A 191 18.36 -18.88 9.49
C ARG A 191 18.50 -17.39 9.17
N LEU A 192 18.86 -16.58 10.19
CA LEU A 192 19.15 -15.16 9.96
C LEU A 192 20.34 -14.98 9.02
N ALA A 193 21.43 -15.75 9.23
CA ALA A 193 22.61 -15.67 8.38
C ALA A 193 22.31 -16.10 6.93
N ASP A 194 21.49 -17.13 6.74
CA ASP A 194 21.04 -17.53 5.41
C ASP A 194 20.15 -16.45 4.77
N GLY A 195 19.30 -15.80 5.56
CA GLY A 195 18.51 -14.66 5.15
C GLY A 195 19.37 -13.48 4.70
N VAL A 196 20.42 -13.14 5.46
CA VAL A 196 21.40 -12.09 5.09
C VAL A 196 22.09 -12.41 3.76
N ARG A 197 22.56 -13.66 3.59
CA ARG A 197 23.21 -14.08 2.33
C ARG A 197 22.25 -14.06 1.14
N LYS A 198 20.97 -14.40 1.37
CA LYS A 198 19.93 -14.31 0.33
C LYS A 198 19.66 -12.86 -0.04
N ALA A 199 19.47 -11.97 0.95
CA ALA A 199 19.25 -10.55 0.74
C ALA A 199 20.42 -9.87 0.02
N GLU A 200 21.67 -10.24 0.34
CA GLU A 200 22.85 -9.76 -0.37
C GLU A 200 22.84 -10.19 -1.84
N ARG A 201 22.57 -11.45 -2.13
CA ARG A 201 22.46 -11.95 -3.53
C ARG A 201 21.35 -11.25 -4.32
N ASN A 202 20.26 -10.89 -3.65
CA ASN A 202 19.14 -10.17 -4.25
C ASN A 202 19.44 -8.66 -4.43
N GLY A 203 20.54 -8.14 -3.85
CA GLY A 203 20.85 -6.70 -3.87
C GLY A 203 19.96 -5.86 -2.95
N GLU A 204 19.36 -6.47 -1.93
CA GLU A 204 18.46 -5.80 -0.98
C GLU A 204 19.19 -5.15 0.20
N LEU A 205 20.47 -5.48 0.39
CA LEU A 205 21.37 -4.87 1.38
C LEU A 205 22.37 -3.96 0.71
N ARG A 206 22.81 -2.91 1.43
CA ARG A 206 23.88 -2.01 0.97
C ARG A 206 25.22 -2.73 0.99
N LEU A 207 26.17 -2.25 0.20
CA LEU A 207 27.52 -2.80 0.12
C LEU A 207 28.18 -2.82 1.51
N GLY A 208 28.72 -3.98 1.93
CA GLY A 208 29.35 -4.18 3.23
C GLY A 208 28.41 -4.38 4.42
N GLU A 209 27.11 -4.15 4.23
CA GLU A 209 26.10 -4.30 5.29
C GLU A 209 25.88 -5.78 5.66
N ALA A 210 25.94 -6.68 4.67
CA ALA A 210 25.82 -8.11 4.89
C ALA A 210 26.95 -8.67 5.78
N GLU A 211 28.21 -8.28 5.53
CA GLU A 211 29.33 -8.71 6.36
C GLU A 211 29.21 -8.23 7.82
N GLN A 212 28.75 -6.99 8.00
CA GLN A 212 28.52 -6.44 9.33
C GLN A 212 27.42 -7.22 10.05
N LEU A 213 26.29 -7.48 9.40
CA LEU A 213 25.17 -8.24 9.97
C LEU A 213 25.58 -9.67 10.34
N LEU A 214 26.36 -10.37 9.50
CA LEU A 214 26.86 -11.71 9.80
C LEU A 214 27.74 -11.71 11.06
N LYS A 215 28.63 -10.73 11.21
CA LYS A 215 29.45 -10.55 12.43
C LYS A 215 28.57 -10.29 13.67
N GLU A 216 27.54 -9.45 13.53
CA GLU A 216 26.62 -9.13 14.62
C GLU A 216 25.75 -10.34 15.03
N ILE A 217 25.40 -11.22 14.09
CA ILE A 217 24.64 -12.46 14.35
C ILE A 217 25.51 -13.50 15.06
N GLY A 218 26.83 -13.48 14.84
CA GLY A 218 27.79 -14.39 15.48
C GLY A 218 27.98 -15.70 14.72
N THR A 219 27.94 -15.63 13.39
CA THR A 219 28.21 -16.75 12.47
C THR A 219 29.45 -16.49 11.64
#